data_b436b838c53fe41b7cb277a54f1eee66
#
_entry.id   b436b838c53fe41b7cb277a54f1eee66
#
_cell.length_a   1.000
_cell.length_b   1.000
_cell.length_c   1.000
_cell.angle_alpha   90.00
_cell.angle_beta   90.00
_cell.angle_gamma   90.00
#
_symmetry.space_group_name_H-M   'P 1'
#
loop_
_entity.id
_entity.type
_entity.pdbx_description
1 polymer ?
#
loop_
_entity_poly.entity_id
_entity_poly.type
_entity_poly.pdbx_seq_one_letter_code
_entity_poly.pdbx_strand_id
1 'polypeptide(L)'
;MISTDRRLSIVYACDNNFVPLLAASVKSLEINSAGSQKDIYIIDDGISAISRKKLIDSINTNEITLKFLLVKDVVGKITIPYFNNAALPVTTFFRLFVHTFIPAGTERVLYLDSDMIVLGNIAELWDVDFKDNIIAAVQDPGIKTLGCSWGGGVRNWAELGYQSDDKYLNAGLLLINVAKWNEFNVCTKALDAAVKYQKHIVYGDQYCLNAVLANRWLELAPEWNHLVSNDKPGAKLLHYIGNKPIYTNYTYSQTYKDIFFDYLNETAWKDFKMVGALTRRIRMIRRFVRKITG
;
A
#
# COMPACT_ATOMS: atom_id res chain seq x y z
N MET A 1 1.26 -8.34 -27.67
CA MET A 1 2.65 -7.94 -27.40
C MET A 1 2.58 -6.74 -26.49
N ILE A 2 3.10 -6.86 -25.23
CA ILE A 2 3.18 -5.75 -24.29
C ILE A 2 4.21 -4.77 -24.87
N SER A 3 3.85 -3.49 -25.05
CA SER A 3 4.79 -2.47 -25.52
C SER A 3 5.95 -2.36 -24.55
N THR A 4 7.17 -2.64 -25.00
CA THR A 4 8.42 -2.59 -24.22
C THR A 4 8.83 -1.17 -23.83
N ASP A 5 8.10 -0.15 -24.30
CA ASP A 5 8.43 1.27 -24.08
C ASP A 5 7.53 1.94 -23.03
N ARG A 6 6.73 1.14 -22.28
CA ARG A 6 5.82 1.65 -21.26
C ARG A 6 6.57 1.89 -19.95
N ARG A 7 6.45 3.10 -19.40
CA ARG A 7 6.97 3.47 -18.07
C ARG A 7 5.87 3.34 -17.02
N LEU A 8 6.10 2.54 -16.00
CA LEU A 8 5.15 2.28 -14.93
C LEU A 8 5.48 3.17 -13.73
N SER A 9 4.50 3.95 -13.25
CA SER A 9 4.62 4.76 -12.04
C SER A 9 4.07 3.98 -10.84
N ILE A 10 4.95 3.59 -9.92
CA ILE A 10 4.61 2.78 -8.74
C ILE A 10 4.93 3.58 -7.48
N VAL A 11 4.04 3.58 -6.50
CA VAL A 11 4.18 4.34 -5.26
C VAL A 11 4.13 3.41 -4.06
N TYR A 12 5.04 3.62 -3.13
CA TYR A 12 5.06 3.03 -1.80
C TYR A 12 5.13 4.11 -0.72
N ALA A 13 4.60 3.82 0.46
CA ALA A 13 4.88 4.59 1.67
C ALA A 13 5.57 3.71 2.69
N CYS A 14 6.70 4.17 3.26
CA CYS A 14 7.51 3.31 4.11
C CYS A 14 8.23 4.10 5.21
N ASP A 15 8.25 3.54 6.45
CA ASP A 15 9.17 3.95 7.51
C ASP A 15 10.39 3.03 7.58
N ASN A 16 11.40 3.43 8.36
CA ASN A 16 12.65 2.66 8.46
C ASN A 16 12.48 1.23 8.99
N ASN A 17 11.41 0.93 9.74
CA ASN A 17 11.18 -0.42 10.27
C ASN A 17 10.65 -1.38 9.20
N PHE A 18 9.99 -0.84 8.19
CA PHE A 18 9.37 -1.60 7.11
C PHE A 18 10.25 -1.71 5.86
N VAL A 19 11.43 -1.06 5.81
CA VAL A 19 12.33 -1.13 4.65
C VAL A 19 12.69 -2.57 4.24
N PRO A 20 12.90 -3.55 5.15
CA PRO A 20 13.12 -4.93 4.72
C PRO A 20 11.93 -5.53 3.96
N LEU A 21 10.68 -5.17 4.31
CA LEU A 21 9.49 -5.57 3.58
C LEU A 21 9.48 -4.92 2.18
N LEU A 22 9.70 -3.60 2.14
CA LEU A 22 9.81 -2.85 0.88
C LEU A 22 10.92 -3.43 -0.03
N ALA A 23 12.07 -3.82 0.53
CA ALA A 23 13.16 -4.40 -0.24
C ALA A 23 12.76 -5.71 -0.93
N ALA A 24 12.08 -6.60 -0.20
CA ALA A 24 11.55 -7.84 -0.77
C ALA A 24 10.47 -7.56 -1.83
N SER A 25 9.58 -6.57 -1.58
CA SER A 25 8.56 -6.14 -2.53
C SER A 25 9.16 -5.61 -3.83
N VAL A 26 10.13 -4.69 -3.76
CA VAL A 26 10.81 -4.13 -4.95
C VAL A 26 11.61 -5.21 -5.68
N LYS A 27 12.26 -6.14 -4.96
CA LYS A 27 12.97 -7.26 -5.57
C LYS A 27 12.01 -8.19 -6.31
N SER A 28 10.84 -8.48 -5.75
CA SER A 28 9.83 -9.29 -6.43
C SER A 28 9.30 -8.60 -7.70
N LEU A 29 9.13 -7.28 -7.69
CA LEU A 29 8.82 -6.48 -8.88
C LEU A 29 9.90 -6.59 -9.95
N GLU A 30 11.18 -6.49 -9.56
CA GLU A 30 12.32 -6.59 -10.46
C GLU A 30 12.31 -7.94 -11.19
N ILE A 31 12.10 -9.03 -10.45
CA ILE A 31 12.18 -10.41 -10.99
C ILE A 31 10.94 -10.74 -11.84
N ASN A 32 9.74 -10.42 -11.37
CA ASN A 32 8.50 -10.92 -11.98
C ASN A 32 7.85 -9.93 -12.96
N SER A 33 8.40 -8.73 -13.12
CA SER A 33 7.86 -7.71 -14.03
C SER A 33 8.93 -7.10 -14.91
N ALA A 34 9.88 -7.92 -15.38
CA ALA A 34 10.91 -7.48 -16.33
C ALA A 34 10.30 -6.99 -17.66
N GLY A 35 11.06 -6.20 -18.42
CA GLY A 35 10.68 -5.71 -19.73
C GLY A 35 9.86 -4.40 -19.74
N SER A 36 9.69 -3.76 -18.58
CA SER A 36 9.05 -2.44 -18.48
C SER A 36 9.86 -1.51 -17.58
N GLN A 37 10.01 -0.24 -17.99
CA GLN A 37 10.64 0.79 -17.15
C GLN A 37 9.74 1.13 -15.98
N LYS A 38 10.28 1.22 -14.75
CA LYS A 38 9.54 1.49 -13.52
C LYS A 38 10.14 2.68 -12.77
N ASP A 39 9.34 3.72 -12.59
CA ASP A 39 9.61 4.79 -11.64
C ASP A 39 8.95 4.45 -10.32
N ILE A 40 9.74 4.11 -9.32
CA ILE A 40 9.26 3.76 -7.97
C ILE A 40 9.44 4.96 -7.05
N TYR A 41 8.33 5.55 -6.67
CA TYR A 41 8.25 6.67 -5.73
C TYR A 41 8.06 6.12 -4.32
N ILE A 42 8.97 6.43 -3.41
CA ILE A 42 8.92 5.99 -2.01
C ILE A 42 8.67 7.21 -1.14
N ILE A 43 7.46 7.31 -0.59
CA ILE A 43 7.12 8.33 0.41
C ILE A 43 7.81 7.93 1.71
N ASP A 44 8.85 8.68 2.06
CA ASP A 44 9.84 8.36 3.06
C ASP A 44 9.46 8.96 4.43
N ASP A 45 8.93 8.12 5.33
CA ASP A 45 8.62 8.46 6.74
C ASP A 45 9.84 8.19 7.65
N GLY A 46 11.02 8.69 7.26
CA GLY A 46 12.26 8.65 8.04
C GLY A 46 13.08 7.39 7.84
N ILE A 47 13.24 6.96 6.60
CA ILE A 47 14.19 5.93 6.21
C ILE A 47 15.62 6.46 6.41
N SER A 48 16.46 5.69 7.09
CA SER A 48 17.86 6.06 7.32
C SER A 48 18.67 6.07 6.03
N ALA A 49 19.74 6.88 5.98
CA ALA A 49 20.66 6.88 4.84
C ALA A 49 21.26 5.49 4.56
N ILE A 50 21.52 4.71 5.61
CA ILE A 50 22.02 3.33 5.49
C ILE A 50 20.97 2.44 4.83
N SER A 51 19.70 2.53 5.25
CA SER A 51 18.61 1.74 4.65
C SER A 51 18.30 2.14 3.21
N ARG A 52 18.36 3.45 2.89
CA ARG A 52 18.23 3.94 1.50
C ARG A 52 19.33 3.36 0.61
N LYS A 53 20.61 3.45 1.08
CA LYS A 53 21.73 2.89 0.33
C LYS A 53 21.57 1.40 0.09
N LYS A 54 21.21 0.61 1.12
CA LYS A 54 20.95 -0.82 0.99
C LYS A 54 19.86 -1.11 -0.03
N LEU A 55 18.77 -0.33 -0.04
CA LEU A 55 17.67 -0.52 -1.00
C LEU A 55 18.14 -0.26 -2.43
N ILE A 56 18.92 0.81 -2.65
CA ILE A 56 19.51 1.12 -3.95
C ILE A 56 20.46 0.00 -4.39
N ASP A 57 21.35 -0.44 -3.50
CA ASP A 57 22.33 -1.51 -3.78
C ASP A 57 21.66 -2.87 -4.04
N SER A 58 20.39 -3.03 -3.71
CA SER A 58 19.61 -4.26 -3.95
C SER A 58 19.01 -4.36 -5.36
N ILE A 59 19.04 -3.28 -6.15
CA ILE A 59 18.51 -3.25 -7.51
C ILE A 59 19.60 -3.69 -8.49
N ASN A 60 19.31 -4.70 -9.31
CA ASN A 60 20.24 -5.31 -10.24
C ASN A 60 19.92 -5.00 -11.72
N THR A 61 18.94 -4.13 -11.98
CA THR A 61 18.49 -3.76 -13.32
C THR A 61 18.47 -2.24 -13.53
N ASN A 62 18.61 -1.81 -14.78
CA ASN A 62 18.40 -0.42 -15.17
C ASN A 62 16.92 -0.10 -15.48
N GLU A 63 16.03 -1.07 -15.33
CA GLU A 63 14.58 -0.87 -15.55
C GLU A 63 13.89 -0.19 -14.36
N ILE A 64 14.54 -0.11 -13.19
CA ILE A 64 13.99 0.47 -11.96
C ILE A 64 14.73 1.74 -11.57
N THR A 65 13.98 2.82 -11.40
CA THR A 65 14.48 4.08 -10.83
C THR A 65 13.78 4.34 -9.49
N LEU A 66 14.55 4.37 -8.38
CA LEU A 66 14.02 4.70 -7.05
C LEU A 66 14.05 6.22 -6.82
N LYS A 67 12.93 6.79 -6.41
CA LYS A 67 12.75 8.21 -6.08
C LYS A 67 12.24 8.35 -4.64
N PHE A 68 13.07 8.84 -3.73
CA PHE A 68 12.70 9.05 -2.33
C PHE A 68 12.11 10.45 -2.15
N LEU A 69 10.91 10.52 -1.62
CA LEU A 69 10.14 11.74 -1.39
C LEU A 69 9.92 11.92 0.11
N LEU A 70 10.38 13.03 0.66
CA LEU A 70 10.16 13.30 2.08
C LEU A 70 8.68 13.59 2.33
N VAL A 71 8.12 13.05 3.41
CA VAL A 71 6.71 13.26 3.78
C VAL A 71 6.32 14.72 3.79
N LYS A 72 7.19 15.62 4.31
CA LYS A 72 6.94 17.06 4.35
C LYS A 72 6.71 17.69 2.96
N ASP A 73 7.40 17.14 1.94
CA ASP A 73 7.31 17.64 0.56
C ASP A 73 6.06 17.07 -0.15
N VAL A 74 5.59 15.90 0.27
CA VAL A 74 4.40 15.22 -0.27
C VAL A 74 3.13 15.79 0.34
N VAL A 75 3.07 15.88 1.67
CA VAL A 75 1.88 16.31 2.43
C VAL A 75 1.76 17.83 2.51
N GLY A 76 2.89 18.54 2.43
CA GLY A 76 2.94 19.99 2.53
C GLY A 76 2.42 20.48 3.88
N LYS A 77 1.49 21.45 3.86
CA LYS A 77 0.87 22.04 5.06
C LYS A 77 -0.42 21.31 5.51
N ILE A 78 -0.80 20.23 4.83
CA ILE A 78 -2.03 19.52 5.14
C ILE A 78 -1.85 18.73 6.44
N THR A 79 -2.73 18.93 7.40
CA THR A 79 -2.76 18.15 8.64
C THR A 79 -3.51 16.86 8.42
N ILE A 80 -2.81 15.73 8.56
CA ILE A 80 -3.46 14.42 8.56
C ILE A 80 -4.10 14.22 9.95
N PRO A 81 -5.38 13.86 10.02
CA PRO A 81 -6.06 13.66 11.30
C PRO A 81 -5.33 12.64 12.17
N TYR A 82 -5.07 13.00 13.43
CA TYR A 82 -4.49 12.10 14.39
C TYR A 82 -5.59 11.24 15.02
N PHE A 83 -5.42 9.92 14.92
CA PHE A 83 -6.29 8.97 15.59
C PHE A 83 -5.61 8.50 16.88
N ASN A 84 -6.29 8.59 18.01
CA ASN A 84 -5.81 8.06 19.31
C ASN A 84 -5.70 6.51 19.33
N ASN A 85 -5.60 5.91 18.15
CA ASN A 85 -5.48 4.47 17.97
C ASN A 85 -4.10 4.16 17.39
N ALA A 86 -3.22 3.60 18.21
CA ALA A 86 -1.86 3.18 17.78
C ALA A 86 -1.86 2.14 16.64
N ALA A 87 -3.01 1.52 16.35
CA ALA A 87 -3.18 0.58 15.24
C ALA A 87 -3.37 1.27 13.88
N LEU A 88 -3.57 2.61 13.85
CA LEU A 88 -3.78 3.37 12.61
C LEU A 88 -2.58 4.28 12.33
N PRO A 89 -1.51 3.79 11.70
CA PRO A 89 -0.34 4.60 11.42
C PRO A 89 -0.67 5.67 10.38
N VAL A 90 -0.26 6.92 10.64
CA VAL A 90 -0.42 8.05 9.70
C VAL A 90 0.17 7.73 8.31
N THR A 91 1.17 6.87 8.25
CA THR A 91 1.82 6.42 7.01
C THR A 91 0.84 5.85 5.99
N THR A 92 -0.26 5.23 6.44
CA THR A 92 -1.28 4.66 5.53
C THR A 92 -2.06 5.75 4.77
N PHE A 93 -2.18 6.95 5.34
CA PHE A 93 -2.81 8.08 4.67
C PHE A 93 -1.97 8.68 3.54
N PHE A 94 -0.68 8.39 3.46
CA PHE A 94 0.19 8.99 2.44
C PHE A 94 -0.20 8.58 1.01
N ARG A 95 -0.88 7.46 0.83
CA ARG A 95 -1.45 7.06 -0.47
C ARG A 95 -2.45 8.06 -1.05
N LEU A 96 -3.08 8.88 -0.21
CA LEU A 96 -4.02 9.90 -0.67
C LEU A 96 -3.34 11.02 -1.46
N PHE A 97 -2.03 11.23 -1.24
CA PHE A 97 -1.28 12.36 -1.79
C PHE A 97 -0.55 12.05 -3.10
N VAL A 98 -0.84 10.92 -3.77
CA VAL A 98 -0.16 10.54 -5.02
C VAL A 98 -0.19 11.67 -6.08
N HIS A 99 -1.24 12.45 -6.10
CA HIS A 99 -1.43 13.56 -7.04
C HIS A 99 -0.48 14.75 -6.83
N THR A 100 0.17 14.86 -5.68
CA THR A 100 1.01 16.04 -5.33
C THR A 100 2.41 15.97 -5.91
N PHE A 101 2.90 14.78 -6.26
CA PHE A 101 4.29 14.57 -6.67
C PHE A 101 4.46 13.78 -7.98
N ILE A 102 3.39 13.18 -8.47
CA ILE A 102 3.45 12.45 -9.74
C ILE A 102 3.63 13.46 -10.89
N PRO A 103 4.55 13.20 -11.85
CA PRO A 103 4.77 14.09 -12.98
C PRO A 103 3.49 14.39 -13.76
N ALA A 104 3.37 15.62 -14.24
CA ALA A 104 2.26 16.01 -15.12
C ALA A 104 2.20 15.08 -16.34
N GLY A 105 1.01 14.70 -16.75
CA GLY A 105 0.79 13.77 -17.86
C GLY A 105 0.85 12.29 -17.46
N THR A 106 1.14 11.95 -16.22
CA THR A 106 1.01 10.56 -15.75
C THR A 106 -0.48 10.19 -15.69
N GLU A 107 -0.88 9.23 -16.51
CA GLU A 107 -2.27 8.79 -16.58
C GLU A 107 -2.65 7.83 -15.46
N ARG A 108 -1.72 6.94 -15.10
CA ARG A 108 -1.93 5.84 -14.14
C ARG A 108 -0.83 5.75 -13.12
N VAL A 109 -1.21 5.48 -11.89
CA VAL A 109 -0.29 5.18 -10.78
C VAL A 109 -0.75 3.94 -10.08
N LEU A 110 0.18 3.04 -9.78
CA LEU A 110 -0.08 1.90 -8.91
C LEU A 110 0.48 2.20 -7.52
N TYR A 111 -0.39 2.30 -6.54
CA TYR A 111 0.02 2.28 -5.13
C TYR A 111 0.05 0.86 -4.61
N LEU A 112 1.11 0.51 -3.89
CA LEU A 112 1.28 -0.78 -3.20
C LEU A 112 1.70 -0.55 -1.75
N ASP A 113 1.13 -1.32 -0.83
CA ASP A 113 1.67 -1.42 0.53
C ASP A 113 3.05 -2.09 0.51
N SER A 114 3.96 -1.64 1.38
CA SER A 114 5.35 -2.14 1.41
C SER A 114 5.48 -3.59 1.87
N ASP A 115 4.41 -4.19 2.37
CA ASP A 115 4.33 -5.59 2.81
C ASP A 115 3.64 -6.51 1.78
N MET A 116 3.84 -6.22 0.51
CA MET A 116 3.33 -7.01 -0.60
C MET A 116 4.48 -7.65 -1.40
N ILE A 117 4.27 -8.86 -1.91
CA ILE A 117 5.19 -9.56 -2.82
C ILE A 117 4.49 -9.78 -4.16
N VAL A 118 5.07 -9.26 -5.21
CA VAL A 118 4.57 -9.41 -6.59
C VAL A 118 5.07 -10.73 -7.16
N LEU A 119 4.16 -11.59 -7.60
CA LEU A 119 4.43 -12.90 -8.22
C LEU A 119 4.07 -12.93 -9.71
N GLY A 120 3.18 -12.05 -10.14
CA GLY A 120 2.78 -11.89 -11.55
C GLY A 120 3.43 -10.68 -12.21
N ASN A 121 3.20 -10.52 -13.51
CA ASN A 121 3.69 -9.33 -14.23
C ASN A 121 2.77 -8.13 -13.95
N ILE A 122 3.27 -7.17 -13.17
CA ILE A 122 2.51 -5.98 -12.77
C ILE A 122 2.07 -5.11 -13.96
N ALA A 123 2.75 -5.23 -15.13
CA ALA A 123 2.41 -4.49 -16.33
C ALA A 123 1.01 -4.84 -16.88
N GLU A 124 0.47 -6.03 -16.55
CA GLU A 124 -0.90 -6.43 -16.90
C GLU A 124 -1.94 -5.44 -16.34
N LEU A 125 -1.67 -4.80 -15.20
CA LEU A 125 -2.58 -3.81 -14.62
C LEU A 125 -2.68 -2.53 -15.45
N TRP A 126 -1.68 -2.23 -16.28
CA TRP A 126 -1.72 -1.07 -17.18
C TRP A 126 -2.66 -1.25 -18.37
N ASP A 127 -3.12 -2.48 -18.66
CA ASP A 127 -4.09 -2.78 -19.70
C ASP A 127 -5.55 -2.75 -19.18
N VAL A 128 -5.73 -2.51 -17.88
CA VAL A 128 -7.06 -2.41 -17.27
C VAL A 128 -7.81 -1.18 -17.81
N ASP A 129 -9.01 -1.39 -18.32
CA ASP A 129 -9.92 -0.30 -18.68
C ASP A 129 -10.72 0.14 -17.46
N PHE A 130 -10.45 1.33 -16.96
CA PHE A 130 -11.15 1.89 -15.80
C PHE A 130 -12.64 2.15 -16.05
N LYS A 131 -13.08 2.22 -17.31
CA LYS A 131 -14.42 2.72 -17.67
C LYS A 131 -14.67 4.07 -16.98
N ASP A 132 -15.76 4.19 -16.23
CA ASP A 132 -16.08 5.42 -15.49
C ASP A 132 -15.48 5.46 -14.07
N ASN A 133 -14.74 4.42 -13.67
CA ASN A 133 -14.22 4.33 -12.31
C ASN A 133 -12.98 5.21 -12.09
N ILE A 134 -12.78 5.63 -10.85
CA ILE A 134 -11.66 6.48 -10.42
C ILE A 134 -10.42 5.64 -10.15
N ILE A 135 -10.62 4.45 -9.58
CA ILE A 135 -9.55 3.49 -9.28
C ILE A 135 -9.97 2.08 -9.70
N ALA A 136 -8.98 1.19 -9.75
CA ALA A 136 -9.21 -0.25 -9.70
C ALA A 136 -8.52 -0.84 -8.47
N ALA A 137 -9.20 -1.74 -7.77
CA ALA A 137 -8.76 -2.36 -6.52
C ALA A 137 -9.33 -3.78 -6.39
N VAL A 138 -8.89 -4.53 -5.40
CA VAL A 138 -9.47 -5.84 -5.07
C VAL A 138 -10.45 -5.71 -3.92
N GLN A 139 -11.57 -6.42 -3.97
CA GLN A 139 -12.50 -6.51 -2.85
C GLN A 139 -11.78 -7.08 -1.62
N ASP A 140 -12.00 -6.49 -0.45
CA ASP A 140 -11.40 -7.00 0.79
C ASP A 140 -12.04 -8.35 1.16
N PRO A 141 -11.27 -9.44 1.26
CA PRO A 141 -11.84 -10.76 1.51
C PRO A 141 -12.35 -10.95 2.94
N GLY A 142 -11.88 -10.13 3.89
CA GLY A 142 -12.32 -10.14 5.29
C GLY A 142 -13.47 -9.17 5.55
N ILE A 143 -13.60 -8.11 4.71
CA ILE A 143 -14.64 -7.08 4.80
C ILE A 143 -15.30 -6.96 3.43
N LYS A 144 -16.17 -7.88 3.10
CA LYS A 144 -16.70 -7.95 1.73
C LYS A 144 -17.59 -6.77 1.35
N THR A 145 -18.32 -6.20 2.31
CA THR A 145 -19.33 -5.15 2.05
C THR A 145 -19.22 -4.00 3.04
N LEU A 146 -19.81 -2.86 2.68
CA LEU A 146 -19.84 -1.68 3.54
C LEU A 146 -20.55 -1.96 4.87
N GLY A 147 -21.67 -2.70 4.84
CA GLY A 147 -22.46 -3.11 6.01
C GLY A 147 -21.95 -4.39 6.69
N CYS A 148 -20.64 -4.66 6.66
CA CYS A 148 -20.04 -5.84 7.24
C CYS A 148 -20.51 -6.07 8.70
N SER A 149 -21.08 -7.26 8.97
CA SER A 149 -21.79 -7.58 10.22
C SER A 149 -20.94 -7.48 11.50
N TRP A 150 -19.62 -7.75 11.41
CA TRP A 150 -18.71 -7.59 12.55
C TRP A 150 -18.17 -6.14 12.70
N GLY A 151 -18.66 -5.20 11.85
CA GLY A 151 -18.38 -3.77 11.98
C GLY A 151 -17.05 -3.29 11.41
N GLY A 152 -16.37 -4.10 10.58
CA GLY A 152 -15.12 -3.71 9.92
C GLY A 152 -15.31 -2.78 8.70
N GLY A 153 -16.53 -2.72 8.16
CA GLY A 153 -16.86 -1.90 6.99
C GLY A 153 -17.05 -0.41 7.28
N VAL A 154 -17.90 0.23 6.50
CA VAL A 154 -18.31 1.64 6.67
C VAL A 154 -19.57 1.69 7.51
N ARG A 155 -19.44 1.81 8.83
CA ARG A 155 -20.55 1.68 9.80
C ARG A 155 -21.71 2.65 9.57
N ASN A 156 -21.43 3.80 8.97
CA ASN A 156 -22.40 4.82 8.63
C ASN A 156 -22.74 4.85 7.13
N TRP A 157 -22.68 3.70 6.46
CA TRP A 157 -22.97 3.58 5.03
C TRP A 157 -24.33 4.19 4.64
N ALA A 158 -25.38 4.02 5.46
CA ALA A 158 -26.69 4.58 5.22
C ALA A 158 -26.70 6.12 5.28
N GLU A 159 -25.94 6.73 6.23
CA GLU A 159 -25.77 8.20 6.32
C GLU A 159 -25.06 8.75 5.08
N LEU A 160 -24.17 7.94 4.47
CA LEU A 160 -23.45 8.30 3.24
C LEU A 160 -24.26 8.04 1.96
N GLY A 161 -25.48 7.49 2.06
CA GLY A 161 -26.33 7.20 0.92
C GLY A 161 -26.00 5.92 0.17
N TYR A 162 -25.25 5.01 0.78
CA TYR A 162 -24.87 3.70 0.21
C TYR A 162 -25.80 2.58 0.68
N GLN A 163 -25.63 1.38 0.08
CA GLN A 163 -26.29 0.17 0.49
C GLN A 163 -25.36 -0.69 1.36
N SER A 164 -25.93 -1.52 2.25
CA SER A 164 -25.15 -2.38 3.14
C SER A 164 -24.34 -3.43 2.40
N ASP A 165 -24.80 -3.86 1.23
CA ASP A 165 -24.20 -4.87 0.35
C ASP A 165 -23.26 -4.29 -0.72
N ASP A 166 -23.13 -2.96 -0.79
CA ASP A 166 -22.09 -2.33 -1.62
C ASP A 166 -20.71 -2.88 -1.25
N LYS A 167 -19.91 -3.21 -2.27
CA LYS A 167 -18.60 -3.84 -2.07
C LYS A 167 -17.61 -2.92 -1.37
N TYR A 168 -16.78 -3.52 -0.51
CA TYR A 168 -15.72 -2.85 0.23
C TYR A 168 -14.36 -3.21 -0.37
N LEU A 169 -13.57 -2.22 -0.79
CA LEU A 169 -12.24 -2.42 -1.36
C LEU A 169 -11.16 -2.58 -0.29
N ASN A 170 -10.13 -3.37 -0.57
CA ASN A 170 -8.88 -3.38 0.17
C ASN A 170 -7.93 -2.32 -0.37
N ALA A 171 -7.38 -1.47 0.50
CA ALA A 171 -6.56 -0.33 0.11
C ALA A 171 -5.08 -0.65 -0.15
N GLY A 172 -4.63 -1.88 0.05
CA GLY A 172 -3.22 -2.26 -0.09
C GLY A 172 -2.70 -2.20 -1.53
N LEU A 173 -3.58 -2.44 -2.52
CA LEU A 173 -3.30 -2.22 -3.93
C LEU A 173 -4.35 -1.28 -4.51
N LEU A 174 -3.90 -0.15 -5.10
CA LEU A 174 -4.76 0.80 -5.79
C LEU A 174 -4.14 1.15 -7.14
N LEU A 175 -4.78 0.74 -8.23
CA LEU A 175 -4.47 1.30 -9.53
C LEU A 175 -5.32 2.57 -9.71
N ILE A 176 -4.68 3.72 -9.87
CA ILE A 176 -5.31 5.03 -9.81
C ILE A 176 -5.35 5.66 -11.19
N ASN A 177 -6.53 6.09 -11.66
CA ASN A 177 -6.68 7.02 -12.77
C ASN A 177 -6.42 8.44 -12.23
N VAL A 178 -5.26 9.01 -12.54
CA VAL A 178 -4.79 10.27 -11.93
C VAL A 178 -5.72 11.44 -12.29
N ALA A 179 -6.21 11.50 -13.50
CA ALA A 179 -7.13 12.57 -13.95
C ALA A 179 -8.44 12.53 -13.13
N LYS A 180 -9.09 11.37 -13.06
CA LYS A 180 -10.35 11.19 -12.31
C LYS A 180 -10.16 11.35 -10.80
N TRP A 181 -9.00 10.92 -10.27
CA TRP A 181 -8.65 11.12 -8.86
C TRP A 181 -8.61 12.61 -8.49
N ASN A 182 -7.99 13.43 -9.34
CA ASN A 182 -7.88 14.87 -9.17
C ASN A 182 -9.24 15.57 -9.38
N GLU A 183 -9.95 15.26 -10.45
CA GLU A 183 -11.26 15.81 -10.76
C GLU A 183 -12.27 15.58 -9.62
N PHE A 184 -12.26 14.36 -9.07
CA PHE A 184 -13.14 14.01 -7.95
C PHE A 184 -12.66 14.55 -6.60
N ASN A 185 -11.44 15.10 -6.51
CA ASN A 185 -10.81 15.60 -5.28
C ASN A 185 -10.74 14.52 -4.17
N VAL A 186 -10.31 13.29 -4.53
CA VAL A 186 -10.34 12.14 -3.61
C VAL A 186 -9.57 12.41 -2.32
N CYS A 187 -8.37 13.01 -2.40
CA CYS A 187 -7.54 13.30 -1.23
C CYS A 187 -8.30 14.16 -0.21
N THR A 188 -8.84 15.30 -0.64
CA THR A 188 -9.57 16.23 0.24
C THR A 188 -10.79 15.54 0.86
N LYS A 189 -11.62 14.89 0.03
CA LYS A 189 -12.82 14.19 0.52
C LYS A 189 -12.50 13.07 1.51
N ALA A 190 -11.42 12.32 1.30
CA ALA A 190 -11.01 11.26 2.21
C ALA A 190 -10.51 11.82 3.56
N LEU A 191 -9.78 12.94 3.54
CA LEU A 191 -9.35 13.63 4.76
C LEU A 191 -10.52 14.26 5.51
N ASP A 192 -11.48 14.88 4.80
CA ASP A 192 -12.73 15.40 5.39
C ASP A 192 -13.55 14.28 6.03
N ALA A 193 -13.64 13.10 5.36
CA ALA A 193 -14.28 11.93 5.93
C ALA A 193 -13.57 11.43 7.19
N ALA A 194 -12.23 11.49 7.23
CA ALA A 194 -11.43 11.12 8.39
C ALA A 194 -11.73 12.01 9.61
N VAL A 195 -11.94 13.30 9.39
CA VAL A 195 -12.30 14.25 10.46
C VAL A 195 -13.76 14.08 10.85
N LYS A 196 -14.66 14.12 9.87
CA LYS A 196 -16.12 14.17 10.12
C LYS A 196 -16.64 12.87 10.74
N TYR A 197 -16.12 11.74 10.30
CA TYR A 197 -16.64 10.42 10.67
C TYR A 197 -15.70 9.61 11.58
N GLN A 198 -14.83 10.27 12.33
CA GLN A 198 -13.80 9.66 13.18
C GLN A 198 -14.33 8.53 14.07
N LYS A 199 -15.55 8.67 14.64
CA LYS A 199 -16.19 7.66 15.50
C LYS A 199 -16.54 6.33 14.79
N HIS A 200 -16.61 6.35 13.47
CA HIS A 200 -16.98 5.18 12.64
C HIS A 200 -15.76 4.47 12.07
N ILE A 201 -14.54 5.04 12.21
CA ILE A 201 -13.34 4.54 11.58
C ILE A 201 -12.79 3.33 12.36
N VAL A 202 -12.66 2.20 11.67
CA VAL A 202 -11.99 1.00 12.18
C VAL A 202 -10.62 0.83 11.51
N TYR A 203 -10.57 0.97 10.20
CA TYR A 203 -9.36 0.81 9.37
C TYR A 203 -9.01 2.12 8.64
N GLY A 204 -8.59 3.14 9.38
CA GLY A 204 -7.99 4.39 8.96
C GLY A 204 -8.36 4.90 7.55
N ASP A 205 -7.35 4.95 6.72
CA ASP A 205 -7.46 5.38 5.32
C ASP A 205 -8.34 4.46 4.46
N GLN A 206 -8.36 3.13 4.72
CA GLN A 206 -9.22 2.20 4.00
C GLN A 206 -10.71 2.50 4.23
N TYR A 207 -11.10 2.85 5.47
CA TYR A 207 -12.45 3.37 5.73
C TYR A 207 -12.72 4.63 4.90
N CYS A 208 -11.80 5.61 4.94
CA CYS A 208 -11.98 6.89 4.25
C CYS A 208 -12.13 6.72 2.73
N LEU A 209 -11.30 5.85 2.13
CA LEU A 209 -11.41 5.53 0.71
C LEU A 209 -12.73 4.87 0.37
N ASN A 210 -13.19 3.90 1.16
CA ASN A 210 -14.48 3.24 0.94
C ASN A 210 -15.67 4.19 1.16
N ALA A 211 -15.59 5.11 2.13
CA ALA A 211 -16.62 6.12 2.37
C ALA A 211 -16.75 7.14 1.22
N VAL A 212 -15.68 7.33 0.43
CA VAL A 212 -15.64 8.31 -0.67
C VAL A 212 -15.81 7.67 -2.04
N LEU A 213 -15.30 6.45 -2.22
CA LEU A 213 -15.18 5.78 -3.50
C LEU A 213 -16.13 4.59 -3.68
N ALA A 214 -17.02 4.30 -2.72
CA ALA A 214 -18.01 3.24 -2.91
C ALA A 214 -18.73 3.42 -4.25
N ASN A 215 -18.87 2.31 -5.01
CA ASN A 215 -19.47 2.27 -6.34
C ASN A 215 -18.75 3.13 -7.43
N ARG A 216 -17.48 3.56 -7.16
CA ARG A 216 -16.64 4.34 -8.09
C ARG A 216 -15.28 3.67 -8.35
N TRP A 217 -15.19 2.38 -8.08
CA TRP A 217 -13.99 1.58 -8.31
C TRP A 217 -14.28 0.33 -9.11
N LEU A 218 -13.33 -0.04 -9.95
CA LEU A 218 -13.35 -1.26 -10.74
C LEU A 218 -12.76 -2.40 -9.92
N GLU A 219 -13.47 -3.52 -9.86
CA GLU A 219 -12.98 -4.71 -9.18
C GLU A 219 -11.94 -5.43 -10.02
N LEU A 220 -10.75 -5.60 -9.44
CA LEU A 220 -9.70 -6.46 -9.96
C LEU A 220 -9.89 -7.89 -9.48
N ALA A 221 -9.34 -8.84 -10.22
CA ALA A 221 -9.33 -10.23 -9.84
C ALA A 221 -8.61 -10.46 -8.49
N PRO A 222 -9.11 -11.34 -7.60
CA PRO A 222 -8.65 -11.49 -6.23
C PRO A 222 -7.18 -11.94 -6.11
N GLU A 223 -6.61 -12.56 -7.14
CA GLU A 223 -5.19 -12.93 -7.19
C GLU A 223 -4.24 -11.72 -7.14
N TRP A 224 -4.71 -10.51 -7.44
CA TRP A 224 -3.92 -9.27 -7.37
C TRP A 224 -3.81 -8.69 -5.95
N ASN A 225 -4.49 -9.23 -4.96
CA ASN A 225 -4.32 -8.84 -3.56
C ASN A 225 -4.67 -10.02 -2.64
N HIS A 226 -3.90 -11.09 -2.78
CA HIS A 226 -4.13 -12.34 -2.06
C HIS A 226 -3.60 -12.21 -0.63
N LEU A 227 -4.50 -12.26 0.35
CA LEU A 227 -4.12 -12.19 1.76
C LEU A 227 -3.47 -13.50 2.21
N VAL A 228 -2.29 -13.40 2.83
CA VAL A 228 -1.53 -14.58 3.31
C VAL A 228 -2.21 -15.39 4.43
N SER A 229 -3.32 -14.89 4.97
CA SER A 229 -4.20 -15.66 5.86
C SER A 229 -5.03 -16.72 5.14
N ASN A 230 -5.04 -16.73 3.80
CA ASN A 230 -5.78 -17.65 2.96
C ASN A 230 -4.77 -18.43 2.09
N ASP A 231 -4.51 -19.68 2.45
CA ASP A 231 -3.52 -20.51 1.76
C ASP A 231 -4.12 -21.14 0.51
N LYS A 232 -4.22 -20.37 -0.59
CA LYS A 232 -4.71 -20.82 -1.90
C LYS A 232 -3.66 -20.53 -2.98
N PRO A 233 -3.47 -21.45 -3.95
CA PRO A 233 -2.57 -21.21 -5.07
C PRO A 233 -3.11 -20.15 -6.03
N GLY A 234 -2.25 -19.64 -6.92
CA GLY A 234 -2.64 -18.74 -8.01
C GLY A 234 -2.55 -17.24 -7.68
N ALA A 235 -1.93 -16.86 -6.55
CA ALA A 235 -1.68 -15.46 -6.24
C ALA A 235 -0.76 -14.81 -7.29
N LYS A 236 -1.14 -13.65 -7.80
CA LYS A 236 -0.28 -12.75 -8.57
C LYS A 236 0.40 -11.71 -7.69
N LEU A 237 -0.18 -11.44 -6.52
CA LEU A 237 0.38 -10.59 -5.50
C LEU A 237 -0.05 -11.06 -4.11
N LEU A 238 0.93 -11.32 -3.24
CA LEU A 238 0.71 -11.69 -1.84
C LEU A 238 0.71 -10.44 -0.96
N HIS A 239 -0.25 -10.33 -0.05
CA HIS A 239 -0.34 -9.25 0.91
C HIS A 239 -0.20 -9.78 2.35
N TYR A 240 0.87 -9.41 3.04
CA TYR A 240 1.19 -9.85 4.39
C TYR A 240 0.50 -8.98 5.43
N ILE A 241 -0.83 -9.10 5.54
CA ILE A 241 -1.62 -8.42 6.57
C ILE A 241 -1.26 -8.88 7.99
N GLY A 242 -1.61 -8.11 9.01
CA GLY A 242 -1.40 -8.49 10.41
C GLY A 242 0.07 -8.65 10.78
N ASN A 243 0.47 -9.81 11.32
CA ASN A 243 1.86 -10.10 11.67
C ASN A 243 2.71 -10.34 10.42
N LYS A 244 3.79 -9.56 10.28
CA LYS A 244 4.66 -9.61 9.10
C LYS A 244 5.68 -10.74 9.20
N PRO A 245 6.18 -11.31 8.09
CA PRO A 245 7.14 -12.41 8.08
C PRO A 245 8.48 -12.06 8.74
N ILE A 246 8.81 -10.78 8.85
CA ILE A 246 10.00 -10.28 9.55
C ILE A 246 9.91 -10.37 11.08
N TYR A 247 8.75 -10.75 11.64
CA TYR A 247 8.56 -10.87 13.08
C TYR A 247 8.54 -12.34 13.53
N THR A 248 9.10 -12.62 14.72
CA THR A 248 9.15 -13.99 15.28
C THR A 248 7.77 -14.56 15.59
N ASN A 249 6.74 -13.73 15.71
CA ASN A 249 5.36 -14.14 15.95
C ASN A 249 4.50 -14.22 14.69
N TYR A 250 5.11 -14.41 13.52
CA TYR A 250 4.39 -14.72 12.28
C TYR A 250 3.77 -16.12 12.38
N THR A 251 2.47 -16.25 12.15
CA THR A 251 1.69 -17.47 12.36
C THR A 251 0.88 -17.91 11.13
N TYR A 252 1.02 -17.21 10.00
CA TYR A 252 0.36 -17.58 8.75
C TYR A 252 1.15 -18.67 8.00
N SER A 253 0.84 -18.90 6.74
CA SER A 253 1.47 -19.93 5.90
C SER A 253 3.01 -19.87 5.91
N GLN A 254 3.65 -21.00 6.20
CA GLN A 254 5.11 -21.13 6.12
C GLN A 254 5.58 -20.97 4.65
N THR A 255 4.83 -21.51 3.69
CA THR A 255 5.11 -21.36 2.25
C THR A 255 5.23 -19.89 1.86
N TYR A 256 4.28 -19.04 2.29
CA TYR A 256 4.35 -17.62 1.98
C TYR A 256 5.48 -16.91 2.73
N LYS A 257 5.82 -17.36 3.94
CA LYS A 257 7.00 -16.85 4.64
C LYS A 257 8.29 -17.17 3.88
N ASP A 258 8.41 -18.37 3.37
CA ASP A 258 9.58 -18.81 2.60
C ASP A 258 9.69 -17.98 1.31
N ILE A 259 8.60 -17.81 0.56
CA ILE A 259 8.53 -16.91 -0.61
C ILE A 259 9.02 -15.50 -0.28
N PHE A 260 8.58 -14.92 0.86
CA PHE A 260 9.05 -13.61 1.28
C PHE A 260 10.56 -13.58 1.50
N PHE A 261 11.12 -14.58 2.19
CA PHE A 261 12.56 -14.64 2.47
C PHE A 261 13.38 -14.96 1.24
N ASP A 262 12.85 -15.71 0.27
CA ASP A 262 13.52 -15.94 -1.02
C ASP A 262 13.82 -14.59 -1.70
N TYR A 263 12.84 -13.69 -1.83
CA TYR A 263 13.08 -12.36 -2.37
C TYR A 263 13.95 -11.49 -1.46
N LEU A 264 13.77 -11.51 -0.14
CA LEU A 264 14.58 -10.72 0.78
C LEU A 264 16.06 -11.11 0.74
N ASN A 265 16.37 -12.41 0.58
CA ASN A 265 17.72 -12.94 0.49
C ASN A 265 18.45 -12.49 -0.78
N GLU A 266 17.73 -12.11 -1.84
CA GLU A 266 18.28 -11.51 -3.06
C GLU A 266 18.61 -10.00 -2.89
N THR A 267 18.50 -9.46 -1.67
CA THR A 267 18.74 -8.04 -1.35
C THR A 267 19.91 -7.88 -0.38
N ALA A 268 20.28 -6.63 -0.09
CA ALA A 268 21.25 -6.30 0.95
C ALA A 268 20.77 -6.65 2.39
N TRP A 269 19.63 -7.30 2.53
CA TRP A 269 19.08 -7.85 3.79
C TRP A 269 19.13 -9.40 3.83
N LYS A 270 19.93 -10.06 3.00
CA LYS A 270 20.08 -11.54 2.97
C LYS A 270 20.32 -12.18 4.35
N ASP A 271 20.99 -11.47 5.28
CA ASP A 271 21.28 -11.97 6.63
C ASP A 271 20.31 -11.40 7.67
N PHE A 272 19.08 -11.04 7.24
CA PHE A 272 18.11 -10.39 8.12
C PHE A 272 17.65 -11.33 9.25
N LYS A 273 17.84 -10.90 10.48
CA LYS A 273 17.34 -11.60 11.67
C LYS A 273 15.94 -11.15 12.02
N MET A 274 15.03 -12.10 12.17
CA MET A 274 13.65 -11.80 12.57
C MET A 274 13.60 -11.00 13.88
N VAL A 275 12.66 -10.06 13.93
CA VAL A 275 12.51 -9.13 15.04
C VAL A 275 11.60 -9.72 16.11
N GLY A 276 12.12 -9.90 17.33
CA GLY A 276 11.34 -10.35 18.48
C GLY A 276 10.39 -9.29 19.04
N ALA A 277 9.41 -9.72 19.83
CA ALA A 277 8.36 -8.88 20.39
C ALA A 277 8.90 -7.67 21.20
N LEU A 278 9.93 -7.87 22.01
CA LEU A 278 10.55 -6.79 22.80
C LEU A 278 11.16 -5.72 21.90
N THR A 279 11.94 -6.11 20.90
CA THR A 279 12.55 -5.18 19.95
C THR A 279 11.49 -4.42 19.16
N ARG A 280 10.41 -5.11 18.73
CA ARG A 280 9.26 -4.46 18.07
C ARG A 280 8.64 -3.39 18.95
N ARG A 281 8.41 -3.69 20.25
CA ARG A 281 7.85 -2.72 21.21
C ARG A 281 8.74 -1.50 21.40
N ILE A 282 10.06 -1.70 21.52
CA ILE A 282 11.03 -0.60 21.64
C ILE A 282 11.01 0.28 20.38
N ARG A 283 10.95 -0.32 19.18
CA ARG A 283 10.87 0.43 17.91
C ARG A 283 9.59 1.26 17.83
N MET A 284 8.44 0.73 18.28
CA MET A 284 7.17 1.46 18.34
C MET A 284 7.26 2.68 19.26
N ILE A 285 7.83 2.53 20.47
CA ILE A 285 8.01 3.63 21.43
C ILE A 285 8.93 4.71 20.82
N ARG A 286 10.07 4.34 20.24
CA ARG A 286 10.99 5.29 19.59
C ARG A 286 10.33 6.06 18.44
N ARG A 287 9.49 5.39 17.63
CA ARG A 287 8.72 6.04 16.58
C ARG A 287 7.74 7.07 17.15
N PHE A 288 7.04 6.71 18.22
CA PHE A 288 6.09 7.60 18.91
C PHE A 288 6.80 8.84 19.46
N VAL A 289 7.91 8.65 20.21
CA VAL A 289 8.71 9.77 20.75
C VAL A 289 9.18 10.69 19.63
N ARG A 290 9.74 10.16 18.53
CA ARG A 290 10.20 10.97 17.40
C ARG A 290 9.08 11.81 16.77
N LYS A 291 7.83 11.33 16.75
CA LYS A 291 6.68 12.09 16.22
C LYS A 291 6.21 13.21 17.14
N ILE A 292 6.56 13.17 18.42
CA ILE A 292 6.20 14.21 19.41
C ILE A 292 7.29 15.27 19.52
N THR A 293 8.56 14.89 19.31
CA THR A 293 9.74 15.76 19.55
C THR A 293 10.34 16.36 18.29
N GLY A 294 9.92 15.95 17.10
CA GLY A 294 10.36 16.48 15.80
C GLY A 294 9.24 17.09 15.02
#